data_0824ce8d5e452fb76831d7c4ccc9b002
#
_entry.id   0824ce8d5e452fb76831d7c4ccc9b002
#
_cell.length_a   1.000
_cell.length_b   1.000
_cell.length_c   1.000
_cell.angle_alpha   90.00
_cell.angle_beta   90.00
_cell.angle_gamma   90.00
#
_symmetry.space_group_name_H-M   'P 1'
#
loop_
_entity.id
_entity.type
_entity.pdbx_description
1 polymer ?
#
loop_
_entity_poly.entity_id
_entity_poly.type
_entity_poly.pdbx_seq_one_letter_code
_entity_poly.pdbx_strand_id
1 'polypeptide(L)'
;MIQERVTHKQRKKNSKPAAIVQPKSGLQVPKQVRRLQRQAPRYAMQGLNELSVRLREMTGRNVIDMNRVMELAQFLYRQQELAGRGANYEVDEFGFDPQWTESFLSVFMVLYRDYWRVETTGVENVPATGRALLVANHAGVLPWDGTMIKTAVFAEHSSPRHVRALVASMFLGMPVLSWFLRRTGQTVGHPDDTRRLLERDELVLVFPEGVRGTGKSFKDRYRLRRFGRGGFVATAIRSRAPIIPVSVVGSEEIYPMVADLAPVARFFGLPYFPVTPFWPWLGALGMIPLPSKWRIQFHAPIHVEAHPPEAADNQNLVMALADEVRDTIQQGIYDNLKLRRGVFL
;
A
#
# COMPACT_ATOMS: atom_id res chain seq x y z
N MET A 1 -60.91 31.35 -24.95
CA MET A 1 -61.46 30.62 -26.10
C MET A 1 -60.28 30.12 -26.92
N ILE A 2 -60.33 28.82 -27.28
CA ILE A 2 -59.45 28.03 -28.15
C ILE A 2 -58.19 27.45 -27.46
N GLN A 3 -58.39 26.19 -27.02
CA GLN A 3 -57.35 25.21 -26.70
C GLN A 3 -56.82 24.62 -28.01
N GLU A 4 -55.49 24.59 -28.17
CA GLU A 4 -54.85 23.72 -29.14
C GLU A 4 -54.19 22.52 -28.45
N ARG A 5 -54.72 21.34 -28.78
CA ARG A 5 -54.18 20.03 -28.41
C ARG A 5 -53.05 19.69 -29.36
N VAL A 6 -51.83 19.55 -28.83
CA VAL A 6 -50.71 18.93 -29.60
C VAL A 6 -50.59 17.46 -29.19
N THR A 7 -50.91 16.59 -30.13
CA THR A 7 -50.83 15.13 -30.01
C THR A 7 -49.37 14.68 -30.26
N HIS A 8 -48.72 14.16 -29.22
CA HIS A 8 -47.41 13.48 -29.37
C HIS A 8 -47.58 12.06 -29.89
N LYS A 9 -47.22 11.84 -31.16
CA LYS A 9 -47.05 10.52 -31.76
C LYS A 9 -45.71 9.90 -31.24
N GLN A 10 -45.80 8.93 -30.34
CA GLN A 10 -44.70 8.08 -29.96
C GLN A 10 -44.29 7.15 -31.10
N ARG A 11 -43.11 7.40 -31.69
CA ARG A 11 -42.46 6.47 -32.61
C ARG A 11 -41.64 5.46 -31.77
N LYS A 12 -42.17 4.27 -31.51
CA LYS A 12 -41.41 3.11 -31.05
C LYS A 12 -40.36 2.73 -32.10
N LYS A 13 -39.09 3.04 -31.89
CA LYS A 13 -37.97 2.44 -32.61
C LYS A 13 -37.65 1.10 -31.94
N ASN A 14 -38.01 0.00 -32.58
CA ASN A 14 -37.54 -1.34 -32.27
C ASN A 14 -36.03 -1.40 -32.62
N SER A 15 -35.17 -1.20 -31.64
CA SER A 15 -33.76 -1.56 -31.74
C SER A 15 -33.59 -3.01 -31.27
N LYS A 16 -33.31 -3.92 -32.19
CA LYS A 16 -32.88 -5.28 -31.89
C LYS A 16 -31.58 -5.17 -31.08
N PRO A 17 -31.38 -5.96 -29.98
CA PRO A 17 -30.14 -5.98 -29.27
C PRO A 17 -29.03 -6.49 -30.20
N ALA A 18 -27.89 -5.77 -30.21
CA ALA A 18 -26.72 -6.17 -30.95
C ALA A 18 -26.23 -7.53 -30.41
N ALA A 19 -26.03 -8.47 -31.34
CA ALA A 19 -25.50 -9.79 -31.01
C ALA A 19 -24.13 -9.64 -30.35
N ILE A 20 -23.98 -10.16 -29.14
CA ILE A 20 -22.70 -10.27 -28.43
C ILE A 20 -21.84 -11.23 -29.25
N VAL A 21 -20.84 -10.70 -29.95
CA VAL A 21 -19.81 -11.49 -30.61
C VAL A 21 -18.98 -12.15 -29.51
N GLN A 22 -19.21 -13.43 -29.28
CA GLN A 22 -18.34 -14.23 -28.42
C GLN A 22 -16.96 -14.28 -29.07
N PRO A 23 -15.87 -13.99 -28.31
CA PRO A 23 -14.52 -14.14 -28.82
C PRO A 23 -14.28 -15.61 -29.15
N LYS A 24 -13.88 -15.89 -30.40
CA LYS A 24 -13.54 -17.21 -30.88
C LYS A 24 -12.48 -17.83 -29.97
N SER A 25 -12.78 -19.04 -29.50
CA SER A 25 -12.02 -19.96 -28.70
C SER A 25 -10.49 -19.80 -28.76
N GLY A 26 -9.89 -19.64 -27.57
CA GLY A 26 -8.45 -19.68 -27.40
C GLY A 26 -7.82 -20.94 -27.98
N LEU A 27 -6.60 -20.79 -28.49
CA LEU A 27 -5.72 -21.86 -28.93
C LEU A 27 -5.79 -23.05 -27.97
N GLN A 28 -6.28 -24.19 -28.46
CA GLN A 28 -6.30 -25.43 -27.68
C GLN A 28 -4.87 -25.89 -27.48
N VAL A 29 -4.34 -25.68 -26.29
CA VAL A 29 -3.01 -26.16 -25.89
C VAL A 29 -3.03 -27.71 -25.99
N PRO A 30 -2.10 -28.33 -26.75
CA PRO A 30 -2.02 -29.78 -26.89
C PRO A 30 -1.97 -30.51 -25.55
N LYS A 31 -2.62 -31.69 -25.46
CA LYS A 31 -2.66 -32.47 -24.21
C LYS A 31 -1.28 -32.75 -23.61
N GLN A 32 -0.28 -32.93 -24.44
CA GLN A 32 1.13 -33.15 -24.02
C GLN A 32 1.71 -31.90 -23.35
N VAL A 33 1.44 -30.70 -23.85
CA VAL A 33 1.92 -29.43 -23.25
C VAL A 33 1.23 -29.19 -21.89
N ARG A 34 -0.08 -29.49 -21.77
CA ARG A 34 -0.78 -29.43 -20.48
C ARG A 34 -0.24 -30.41 -19.45
N ARG A 35 0.21 -31.61 -19.89
CA ARG A 35 0.82 -32.61 -19.02
C ARG A 35 2.19 -32.15 -18.53
N LEU A 36 3.00 -31.58 -19.41
CA LEU A 36 4.31 -30.97 -19.08
C LEU A 36 4.15 -29.77 -18.15
N GLN A 37 3.18 -28.89 -18.41
CA GLN A 37 2.88 -27.77 -17.51
C GLN A 37 2.45 -28.19 -16.10
N ARG A 38 1.76 -29.34 -15.96
CA ARG A 38 1.39 -29.90 -14.64
C ARG A 38 2.55 -30.59 -13.93
N GLN A 39 3.53 -31.12 -14.68
CA GLN A 39 4.68 -31.86 -14.11
C GLN A 39 5.92 -30.98 -13.93
N ALA A 40 6.07 -29.92 -14.71
CA ALA A 40 7.21 -29.00 -14.62
C ALA A 40 7.45 -28.46 -13.19
N PRO A 41 6.45 -28.06 -12.41
CA PRO A 41 6.68 -27.63 -11.03
C PRO A 41 7.26 -28.72 -10.14
N ARG A 42 6.86 -30.00 -10.34
CA ARG A 42 7.37 -31.13 -9.55
C ARG A 42 8.84 -31.39 -9.84
N TYR A 43 9.24 -31.40 -11.12
CA TYR A 43 10.64 -31.60 -11.50
C TYR A 43 11.52 -30.42 -11.08
N ALA A 44 11.02 -29.20 -11.20
CA ALA A 44 11.73 -28.01 -10.71
C ALA A 44 11.93 -28.05 -9.18
N MET A 45 10.93 -28.47 -8.44
CA MET A 45 11.01 -28.62 -6.98
C MET A 45 11.98 -29.75 -6.57
N GLN A 46 12.00 -30.86 -7.28
CA GLN A 46 12.96 -31.93 -7.04
C GLN A 46 14.39 -31.45 -7.28
N GLY A 47 14.65 -30.80 -8.42
CA GLY A 47 15.96 -30.24 -8.72
C GLY A 47 16.43 -29.18 -7.72
N LEU A 48 15.52 -28.31 -7.23
CA LEU A 48 15.82 -27.34 -6.19
C LEU A 48 16.13 -28.00 -4.85
N ASN A 49 15.40 -29.06 -4.50
CA ASN A 49 15.66 -29.80 -3.27
C ASN A 49 17.03 -30.51 -3.33
N GLU A 50 17.37 -31.16 -4.44
CA GLU A 50 18.69 -31.76 -4.64
C GLU A 50 19.81 -30.73 -4.58
N LEU A 51 19.61 -29.57 -5.21
CA LEU A 51 20.56 -28.46 -5.15
C LEU A 51 20.74 -27.94 -3.71
N SER A 52 19.64 -27.81 -2.97
CA SER A 52 19.65 -27.38 -1.58
C SER A 52 20.46 -28.35 -0.69
N VAL A 53 20.26 -29.67 -0.88
CA VAL A 53 21.02 -30.69 -0.16
C VAL A 53 22.51 -30.61 -0.48
N ARG A 54 22.88 -30.55 -1.77
CA ARG A 54 24.28 -30.44 -2.20
C ARG A 54 24.96 -29.17 -1.68
N LEU A 55 24.27 -28.01 -1.73
CA LEU A 55 24.82 -26.77 -1.21
C LEU A 55 25.01 -26.83 0.32
N ARG A 56 24.10 -27.50 1.05
CA ARG A 56 24.25 -27.72 2.48
C ARG A 56 25.43 -28.62 2.79
N GLU A 57 25.63 -29.68 2.04
CA GLU A 57 26.78 -30.59 2.18
C GLU A 57 28.11 -29.86 1.90
N MET A 58 28.15 -29.00 0.88
CA MET A 58 29.37 -28.24 0.52
C MET A 58 29.67 -27.09 1.46
N THR A 59 28.67 -26.39 1.98
CA THR A 59 28.85 -25.12 2.73
C THR A 59 28.60 -25.26 4.23
N GLY A 60 28.03 -26.37 4.67
CA GLY A 60 27.58 -26.55 6.07
C GLY A 60 26.38 -25.65 6.45
N ARG A 61 25.79 -24.93 5.50
CA ARG A 61 24.70 -23.95 5.73
C ARG A 61 23.47 -24.27 4.88
N ASN A 62 22.29 -23.98 5.40
CA ASN A 62 21.06 -24.00 4.62
C ASN A 62 21.01 -22.75 3.74
N VAL A 63 21.59 -22.82 2.53
CA VAL A 63 21.64 -21.70 1.58
C VAL A 63 20.28 -21.47 0.92
N ILE A 64 19.50 -22.56 0.73
CA ILE A 64 18.14 -22.51 0.15
C ILE A 64 17.16 -23.00 1.20
N ASP A 65 16.30 -22.11 1.65
CA ASP A 65 15.16 -22.45 2.51
C ASP A 65 14.01 -22.95 1.65
N MET A 66 13.77 -24.25 1.68
CA MET A 66 12.71 -24.91 0.89
C MET A 66 11.32 -24.41 1.26
N ASN A 67 11.09 -23.99 2.51
CA ASN A 67 9.79 -23.43 2.90
C ASN A 67 9.52 -22.13 2.15
N ARG A 68 10.52 -21.26 2.03
CA ARG A 68 10.43 -20.01 1.23
C ARG A 68 10.22 -20.27 -0.27
N VAL A 69 10.87 -21.30 -0.80
CA VAL A 69 10.65 -21.71 -2.20
C VAL A 69 9.20 -22.19 -2.39
N MET A 70 8.65 -22.92 -1.43
CA MET A 70 7.26 -23.36 -1.46
C MET A 70 6.28 -22.18 -1.35
N GLU A 71 6.54 -21.23 -0.47
CA GLU A 71 5.74 -20.00 -0.33
C GLU A 71 5.73 -19.20 -1.63
N LEU A 72 6.90 -19.03 -2.26
CA LEU A 72 7.00 -18.36 -3.56
C LEU A 72 6.25 -19.12 -4.67
N ALA A 73 6.37 -20.44 -4.71
CA ALA A 73 5.65 -21.27 -5.66
C ALA A 73 4.13 -21.17 -5.48
N GLN A 74 3.65 -21.18 -4.23
CA GLN A 74 2.24 -20.99 -3.90
C GLN A 74 1.76 -19.59 -4.29
N PHE A 75 2.58 -18.57 -4.06
CA PHE A 75 2.29 -17.21 -4.49
C PHE A 75 2.12 -17.14 -6.01
N LEU A 76 3.08 -17.66 -6.78
CA LEU A 76 3.03 -17.65 -8.24
C LEU A 76 1.81 -18.43 -8.78
N TYR A 77 1.49 -19.54 -8.15
CA TYR A 77 0.30 -20.33 -8.50
C TYR A 77 -1.00 -19.53 -8.25
N ARG A 78 -1.13 -18.89 -7.08
CA ARG A 78 -2.26 -18.01 -6.79
C ARG A 78 -2.38 -16.85 -7.75
N GLN A 79 -1.25 -16.21 -8.14
CA GLN A 79 -1.26 -15.15 -9.16
C GLN A 79 -1.79 -15.66 -10.50
N GLN A 80 -1.43 -16.86 -10.91
CA GLN A 80 -1.91 -17.47 -12.15
C GLN A 80 -3.42 -17.79 -12.09
N GLU A 81 -3.91 -18.30 -10.96
CA GLU A 81 -5.34 -18.51 -10.75
C GLU A 81 -6.12 -17.18 -10.80
N LEU A 82 -5.62 -16.16 -10.13
CA LEU A 82 -6.23 -14.83 -10.09
C LEU A 82 -6.24 -14.16 -11.47
N ALA A 83 -5.16 -14.32 -12.25
CA ALA A 83 -5.08 -13.82 -13.62
C ALA A 83 -6.04 -14.56 -14.58
N GLY A 84 -6.34 -15.83 -14.30
CA GLY A 84 -7.28 -16.65 -15.07
C GLY A 84 -8.76 -16.41 -14.73
N ARG A 85 -9.08 -15.64 -13.70
CA ARG A 85 -10.45 -15.23 -13.38
C ARG A 85 -10.94 -14.30 -14.48
N GLY A 86 -11.99 -14.68 -15.17
CA GLY A 86 -12.63 -13.84 -16.20
C GLY A 86 -13.22 -12.55 -15.61
N ALA A 87 -13.93 -11.79 -16.44
CA ALA A 87 -14.52 -10.48 -16.13
C ALA A 87 -15.53 -10.42 -14.95
N ASN A 88 -15.83 -11.55 -14.31
CA ASN A 88 -16.84 -11.68 -13.24
C ASN A 88 -16.31 -11.53 -11.83
N TYR A 89 -15.16 -10.90 -11.66
CA TYR A 89 -14.56 -10.77 -10.36
C TYR A 89 -14.81 -9.38 -9.77
N GLU A 90 -15.30 -9.38 -8.53
CA GLU A 90 -15.75 -8.18 -7.87
C GLU A 90 -14.55 -7.39 -7.31
N VAL A 91 -14.36 -6.20 -7.84
CA VAL A 91 -13.57 -5.13 -7.22
C VAL A 91 -14.53 -4.07 -6.71
N ASP A 92 -14.12 -3.35 -5.67
CA ASP A 92 -14.91 -2.21 -5.22
C ASP A 92 -14.85 -1.03 -6.23
N GLU A 93 -15.61 0.02 -5.94
CA GLU A 93 -15.65 1.22 -6.82
C GLU A 93 -14.28 1.92 -6.97
N PHE A 94 -13.32 1.69 -6.07
CA PHE A 94 -11.96 2.21 -6.12
C PHE A 94 -10.99 1.24 -6.85
N GLY A 95 -11.46 0.05 -7.21
CA GLY A 95 -10.69 -0.99 -7.88
C GLY A 95 -9.93 -1.92 -6.92
N PHE A 96 -10.26 -1.90 -5.63
CA PHE A 96 -9.65 -2.76 -4.63
C PHE A 96 -10.12 -4.21 -4.74
N ASP A 97 -9.19 -5.12 -4.64
CA ASP A 97 -9.35 -6.55 -4.71
C ASP A 97 -8.71 -7.22 -3.49
N PRO A 98 -9.52 -7.59 -2.49
CA PRO A 98 -9.01 -8.22 -1.29
C PRO A 98 -8.22 -9.50 -1.58
N GLN A 99 -8.76 -10.40 -2.40
CA GLN A 99 -8.15 -11.69 -2.68
C GLN A 99 -6.81 -11.56 -3.42
N TRP A 100 -6.74 -10.59 -4.36
CA TRP A 100 -5.50 -10.30 -5.05
C TRP A 100 -4.46 -9.70 -4.11
N THR A 101 -4.87 -8.78 -3.22
CA THR A 101 -4.00 -8.20 -2.19
C THR A 101 -3.45 -9.27 -1.25
N GLU A 102 -4.31 -10.18 -0.76
CA GLU A 102 -3.90 -11.27 0.12
C GLU A 102 -2.92 -12.24 -0.55
N SER A 103 -3.03 -12.43 -1.87
CA SER A 103 -2.06 -13.24 -2.60
C SER A 103 -0.65 -12.67 -2.57
N PHE A 104 -0.49 -11.34 -2.52
CA PHE A 104 0.80 -10.67 -2.36
C PHE A 104 1.30 -10.65 -0.92
N LEU A 105 0.44 -10.94 0.03
CA LEU A 105 0.78 -10.86 1.46
C LEU A 105 1.95 -11.78 1.82
N SER A 106 2.05 -12.96 1.20
CA SER A 106 3.18 -13.88 1.43
C SER A 106 4.53 -13.23 1.10
N VAL A 107 4.63 -12.48 0.00
CA VAL A 107 5.85 -11.73 -0.37
C VAL A 107 6.10 -10.60 0.61
N PHE A 108 5.06 -9.84 0.97
CA PHE A 108 5.18 -8.77 1.94
C PHE A 108 5.56 -9.28 3.33
N MET A 109 5.10 -10.49 3.72
CA MET A 109 5.50 -11.12 4.96
C MET A 109 6.98 -11.50 5.00
N VAL A 110 7.59 -11.92 3.88
CA VAL A 110 9.04 -12.13 3.81
C VAL A 110 9.79 -10.82 4.02
N LEU A 111 9.34 -9.72 3.38
CA LEU A 111 9.93 -8.40 3.60
C LEU A 111 9.75 -7.95 5.05
N TYR A 112 8.57 -8.16 5.61
CA TYR A 112 8.19 -7.75 6.96
C TYR A 112 8.99 -8.52 8.04
N ARG A 113 8.97 -9.86 8.01
CA ARG A 113 9.56 -10.70 9.06
C ARG A 113 11.06 -10.89 8.91
N ASP A 114 11.51 -11.15 7.68
CA ASP A 114 12.87 -11.62 7.44
C ASP A 114 13.80 -10.52 6.95
N TYR A 115 13.34 -9.67 6.04
CA TYR A 115 14.21 -8.68 5.42
C TYR A 115 14.38 -7.43 6.29
N TRP A 116 13.27 -6.78 6.66
CA TRP A 116 13.28 -5.61 7.54
C TRP A 116 13.04 -5.95 9.00
N ARG A 117 12.68 -7.18 9.31
CA ARG A 117 12.51 -7.68 10.68
C ARG A 117 11.68 -6.72 11.53
N VAL A 118 10.53 -6.35 10.99
CA VAL A 118 9.65 -5.31 11.57
C VAL A 118 9.18 -5.74 12.95
N GLU A 119 9.31 -4.86 13.92
CA GLU A 119 8.70 -4.99 15.25
C GLU A 119 7.52 -4.05 15.35
N THR A 120 6.34 -4.60 15.57
CA THR A 120 5.09 -3.83 15.70
C THR A 120 4.63 -3.79 17.15
N THR A 121 4.15 -2.63 17.59
CA THR A 121 3.57 -2.42 18.92
C THR A 121 2.31 -1.57 18.81
N GLY A 122 1.36 -1.76 19.75
CA GLY A 122 0.15 -0.96 19.83
C GLY A 122 -0.88 -1.25 18.73
N VAL A 123 -0.73 -2.34 17.97
CA VAL A 123 -1.67 -2.68 16.87
C VAL A 123 -3.10 -2.87 17.38
N GLU A 124 -3.28 -3.22 18.64
CA GLU A 124 -4.54 -3.32 19.35
C GLU A 124 -5.30 -1.98 19.47
N ASN A 125 -4.63 -0.84 19.28
CA ASN A 125 -5.25 0.48 19.20
C ASN A 125 -6.04 0.68 17.89
N VAL A 126 -5.80 -0.16 16.87
CA VAL A 126 -6.60 -0.16 15.65
C VAL A 126 -7.94 -0.85 15.95
N PRO A 127 -9.09 -0.26 15.62
CA PRO A 127 -10.36 -0.89 15.94
C PRO A 127 -10.59 -2.17 15.12
N ALA A 128 -11.10 -3.21 15.76
CA ALA A 128 -11.43 -4.49 15.11
C ALA A 128 -12.53 -4.33 14.04
N THR A 129 -13.41 -3.36 14.22
CA THR A 129 -14.52 -3.02 13.30
C THR A 129 -14.70 -1.51 13.25
N GLY A 130 -15.41 -1.03 12.23
CA GLY A 130 -15.66 0.40 12.06
C GLY A 130 -14.48 1.17 11.47
N ARG A 131 -14.67 2.46 11.30
CA ARG A 131 -13.74 3.37 10.64
C ARG A 131 -12.61 3.84 11.55
N ALA A 132 -11.44 4.08 10.97
CA ALA A 132 -10.39 4.85 11.61
C ALA A 132 -9.46 5.46 10.57
N LEU A 133 -8.86 6.60 10.91
CA LEU A 133 -7.85 7.26 10.10
C LEU A 133 -6.47 7.02 10.72
N LEU A 134 -5.68 6.16 10.10
CA LEU A 134 -4.27 5.96 10.44
C LEU A 134 -3.46 7.12 9.86
N VAL A 135 -2.67 7.79 10.68
CA VAL A 135 -1.83 8.93 10.26
C VAL A 135 -0.39 8.60 10.57
N ALA A 136 0.47 8.54 9.54
CA ALA A 136 1.85 8.12 9.70
C ALA A 136 2.85 9.14 9.15
N ASN A 137 4.11 9.09 9.64
CA ASN A 137 5.24 9.73 8.99
C ASN A 137 5.55 9.02 7.67
N HIS A 138 6.02 9.78 6.68
CA HIS A 138 6.35 9.28 5.35
C HIS A 138 7.84 9.40 5.08
N ALA A 139 8.46 8.29 4.68
CA ALA A 139 9.90 8.26 4.48
C ALA A 139 10.32 7.15 3.49
N GLY A 140 11.57 7.27 3.04
CA GLY A 140 12.10 6.39 2.00
C GLY A 140 11.58 6.80 0.61
N VAL A 141 12.45 6.79 -0.36
CA VAL A 141 12.18 7.22 -1.75
C VAL A 141 10.95 6.53 -2.37
N LEU A 142 10.75 5.27 -2.04
CA LEU A 142 9.57 4.47 -2.40
C LEU A 142 8.73 4.18 -1.15
N PRO A 143 7.38 4.17 -1.28
CA PRO A 143 6.45 4.14 -0.13
C PRO A 143 6.28 2.74 0.48
N TRP A 144 7.38 2.10 0.85
CA TRP A 144 7.37 0.80 1.53
C TRP A 144 6.77 0.88 2.94
N ASP A 145 6.83 2.04 3.57
CA ASP A 145 6.20 2.32 4.87
C ASP A 145 4.69 2.04 4.85
N GLY A 146 3.98 2.51 3.84
CA GLY A 146 2.57 2.20 3.66
C GLY A 146 2.30 0.70 3.51
N THR A 147 3.15 -0.01 2.75
CA THR A 147 3.04 -1.46 2.58
C THR A 147 3.26 -2.19 3.90
N MET A 148 4.28 -1.80 4.68
CA MET A 148 4.59 -2.45 5.95
C MET A 148 3.56 -2.15 7.04
N ILE A 149 2.98 -0.93 7.10
CA ILE A 149 1.85 -0.62 8.00
C ILE A 149 0.63 -1.51 7.67
N LYS A 150 0.28 -1.64 6.38
CA LYS A 150 -0.83 -2.50 5.94
C LYS A 150 -0.58 -3.96 6.30
N THR A 151 0.65 -4.43 6.10
CA THR A 151 1.06 -5.80 6.45
C THR A 151 0.99 -6.00 7.97
N ALA A 152 1.43 -5.04 8.77
CA ALA A 152 1.36 -5.09 10.23
C ALA A 152 -0.09 -5.25 10.72
N VAL A 153 -1.01 -4.40 10.24
CA VAL A 153 -2.43 -4.48 10.64
C VAL A 153 -3.04 -5.81 10.22
N PHE A 154 -2.74 -6.31 9.02
CA PHE A 154 -3.30 -7.57 8.56
C PHE A 154 -2.73 -8.78 9.30
N ALA A 155 -1.44 -8.78 9.64
CA ALA A 155 -0.74 -9.93 10.18
C ALA A 155 -0.73 -10.00 11.71
N GLU A 156 -0.72 -8.85 12.40
CA GLU A 156 -0.51 -8.79 13.85
C GLU A 156 -1.80 -8.45 14.61
N HIS A 157 -2.80 -7.83 13.95
CA HIS A 157 -4.06 -7.50 14.60
C HIS A 157 -4.91 -8.76 14.83
N SER A 158 -5.55 -8.88 15.99
CA SER A 158 -6.40 -10.03 16.36
C SER A 158 -7.58 -10.24 15.39
N SER A 159 -8.03 -9.17 14.73
CA SER A 159 -9.01 -9.17 13.65
C SER A 159 -8.34 -8.61 12.39
N PRO A 160 -7.84 -9.45 11.46
CA PRO A 160 -7.15 -8.97 10.25
C PRO A 160 -8.02 -8.03 9.42
N ARG A 161 -7.50 -6.85 9.10
CA ARG A 161 -8.22 -5.84 8.32
C ARG A 161 -7.34 -5.28 7.21
N HIS A 162 -7.96 -5.01 6.08
CA HIS A 162 -7.29 -4.27 5.00
C HIS A 162 -7.24 -2.77 5.33
N VAL A 163 -6.14 -2.13 4.96
CA VAL A 163 -5.95 -0.68 5.10
C VAL A 163 -5.89 -0.05 3.71
N ARG A 164 -6.68 1.00 3.51
CA ARG A 164 -6.78 1.77 2.27
C ARG A 164 -5.83 2.96 2.31
N ALA A 165 -4.71 2.89 1.62
CA ALA A 165 -3.72 3.96 1.64
C ALA A 165 -4.01 5.05 0.60
N LEU A 166 -3.85 6.31 1.01
CA LEU A 166 -3.98 7.46 0.11
C LEU A 166 -2.65 7.74 -0.57
N VAL A 167 -2.68 7.91 -1.89
CA VAL A 167 -1.50 8.19 -2.71
C VAL A 167 -1.67 9.45 -3.55
N ALA A 168 -0.56 10.07 -3.94
CA ALA A 168 -0.58 11.22 -4.82
C ALA A 168 -1.14 10.84 -6.21
N SER A 169 -1.98 11.70 -6.78
CA SER A 169 -2.67 11.47 -8.07
C SER A 169 -1.74 11.12 -9.22
N MET A 170 -0.51 11.63 -9.21
CA MET A 170 0.51 11.36 -10.23
C MET A 170 0.82 9.87 -10.39
N PHE A 171 0.83 9.09 -9.30
CA PHE A 171 1.09 7.64 -9.34
C PHE A 171 -0.07 6.87 -9.97
N LEU A 172 -1.29 7.37 -9.81
CA LEU A 172 -2.48 6.80 -10.43
C LEU A 172 -2.65 7.22 -11.91
N GLY A 173 -1.84 8.13 -12.40
CA GLY A 173 -1.71 8.45 -13.82
C GLY A 173 -0.84 7.48 -14.62
N MET A 174 -0.06 6.61 -13.96
CA MET A 174 0.81 5.62 -14.61
C MET A 174 0.05 4.29 -14.81
N PRO A 175 -0.23 3.83 -16.06
CA PRO A 175 -1.20 2.75 -16.30
C PRO A 175 -0.92 1.46 -15.51
N VAL A 176 0.30 0.92 -15.59
CA VAL A 176 0.67 -0.34 -14.91
C VAL A 176 0.68 -0.16 -13.39
N LEU A 177 1.29 0.93 -12.92
CA LEU A 177 1.37 1.23 -11.49
C LEU A 177 -0.02 1.52 -10.91
N SER A 178 -0.86 2.28 -11.62
CA SER A 178 -2.24 2.57 -11.23
C SER A 178 -3.06 1.29 -11.06
N TRP A 179 -2.95 0.38 -12.01
CA TRP A 179 -3.63 -0.91 -11.94
C TRP A 179 -3.23 -1.70 -10.68
N PHE A 180 -1.91 -1.77 -10.38
CA PHE A 180 -1.40 -2.43 -9.19
C PHE A 180 -1.86 -1.74 -7.90
N LEU A 181 -1.68 -0.42 -7.83
CA LEU A 181 -2.03 0.37 -6.64
C LEU A 181 -3.52 0.27 -6.30
N ARG A 182 -4.40 0.40 -7.29
CA ARG A 182 -5.85 0.28 -7.05
C ARG A 182 -6.22 -1.10 -6.50
N ARG A 183 -5.70 -2.17 -7.11
CA ARG A 183 -5.97 -3.54 -6.67
C ARG A 183 -5.46 -3.85 -5.28
N THR A 184 -4.39 -3.20 -4.86
CA THR A 184 -3.88 -3.30 -3.49
C THR A 184 -4.48 -2.28 -2.52
N GLY A 185 -5.57 -1.61 -2.90
CA GLY A 185 -6.37 -0.76 -2.02
C GLY A 185 -5.85 0.67 -1.88
N GLN A 186 -4.98 1.13 -2.77
CA GLN A 186 -4.59 2.54 -2.82
C GLN A 186 -5.60 3.35 -3.64
N THR A 187 -5.91 4.56 -3.15
CA THR A 187 -6.77 5.52 -3.83
C THR A 187 -6.17 6.92 -3.82
N VAL A 188 -6.74 7.83 -4.59
CA VAL A 188 -6.28 9.23 -4.61
C VAL A 188 -6.46 9.87 -3.24
N GLY A 189 -5.47 10.65 -2.81
CA GLY A 189 -5.52 11.45 -1.59
C GLY A 189 -6.47 12.66 -1.74
N HIS A 190 -7.73 12.43 -2.10
CA HIS A 190 -8.78 13.45 -2.18
C HIS A 190 -9.70 13.37 -0.96
N PRO A 191 -10.13 14.51 -0.37
CA PRO A 191 -11.00 14.51 0.81
C PRO A 191 -12.30 13.73 0.62
N ASP A 192 -12.94 13.82 -0.56
CA ASP A 192 -14.20 13.11 -0.84
C ASP A 192 -14.01 11.59 -0.89
N ASP A 193 -12.94 11.10 -1.53
CA ASP A 193 -12.64 9.66 -1.57
C ASP A 193 -12.28 9.14 -0.17
N THR A 194 -11.54 9.92 0.60
CA THR A 194 -11.22 9.61 2.00
C THR A 194 -12.50 9.50 2.83
N ARG A 195 -13.42 10.48 2.70
CA ARG A 195 -14.71 10.47 3.39
C ARG A 195 -15.54 9.23 3.01
N ARG A 196 -15.67 8.93 1.71
CA ARG A 196 -16.41 7.76 1.22
C ARG A 196 -15.86 6.43 1.75
N LEU A 197 -14.53 6.28 1.87
CA LEU A 197 -13.91 5.11 2.48
C LEU A 197 -14.24 5.01 3.97
N LEU A 198 -14.11 6.12 4.71
CA LEU A 198 -14.45 6.16 6.13
C LEU A 198 -15.93 5.90 6.38
N GLU A 199 -16.86 6.42 5.55
CA GLU A 199 -18.29 6.15 5.62
C GLU A 199 -18.66 4.68 5.40
N ARG A 200 -17.76 3.90 4.78
CA ARG A 200 -17.87 2.43 4.61
C ARG A 200 -17.20 1.63 5.71
N ASP A 201 -16.85 2.30 6.80
CA ASP A 201 -16.15 1.70 7.95
C ASP A 201 -14.78 1.08 7.58
N GLU A 202 -14.11 1.64 6.54
CA GLU A 202 -12.76 1.24 6.16
C GLU A 202 -11.69 1.87 7.07
N LEU A 203 -10.55 1.19 7.19
CA LEU A 203 -9.33 1.78 7.73
C LEU A 203 -8.63 2.56 6.63
N VAL A 204 -8.41 3.86 6.83
CA VAL A 204 -7.74 4.71 5.85
C VAL A 204 -6.39 5.14 6.38
N LEU A 205 -5.34 5.02 5.56
CA LEU A 205 -3.98 5.45 5.89
C LEU A 205 -3.61 6.70 5.08
N VAL A 206 -3.17 7.73 5.78
CA VAL A 206 -2.71 8.98 5.19
C VAL A 206 -1.32 9.36 5.70
N PHE A 207 -0.55 9.98 4.82
CA PHE A 207 0.77 10.55 5.11
C PHE A 207 0.72 12.06 4.90
N PRO A 208 0.48 12.87 5.95
CA PRO A 208 0.29 14.31 5.80
C PRO A 208 1.53 15.08 5.31
N GLU A 209 2.71 14.49 5.44
CA GLU A 209 3.95 15.03 4.85
C GLU A 209 3.92 14.98 3.31
N GLY A 210 3.15 14.02 2.75
CA GLY A 210 3.08 13.78 1.31
C GLY A 210 4.46 13.52 0.69
N VAL A 211 4.64 13.91 -0.56
CA VAL A 211 5.90 13.74 -1.29
C VAL A 211 7.10 14.47 -0.65
N ARG A 212 6.86 15.43 0.27
CA ARG A 212 7.93 16.08 1.03
C ARG A 212 8.54 15.17 2.08
N GLY A 213 7.77 14.19 2.56
CA GLY A 213 8.25 13.16 3.47
C GLY A 213 9.17 12.19 2.74
N THR A 214 8.73 11.59 1.63
CA THR A 214 9.53 10.64 0.85
C THR A 214 10.76 11.26 0.22
N GLY A 215 10.68 12.52 -0.22
CA GLY A 215 11.80 13.29 -0.78
C GLY A 215 12.73 13.93 0.25
N LYS A 216 12.70 13.48 1.51
CA LYS A 216 13.55 14.00 2.57
C LYS A 216 15.02 13.59 2.39
N SER A 217 15.96 14.54 2.51
CA SER A 217 17.39 14.22 2.55
C SER A 217 17.71 13.35 3.76
N PHE A 218 18.65 12.41 3.63
CA PHE A 218 19.07 11.53 4.71
C PHE A 218 19.59 12.27 5.96
N LYS A 219 20.12 13.47 5.80
CA LYS A 219 20.52 14.34 6.92
C LYS A 219 19.35 14.80 7.79
N ASP A 220 18.15 14.91 7.19
CA ASP A 220 16.91 15.33 7.85
C ASP A 220 16.05 14.15 8.34
N ARG A 221 16.60 12.92 8.30
CA ARG A 221 15.89 11.72 8.74
C ARG A 221 15.39 11.86 10.18
N TYR A 222 14.31 11.17 10.50
CA TYR A 222 13.64 11.16 11.81
C TYR A 222 13.01 12.49 12.23
N ARG A 223 13.02 13.50 11.37
CA ARG A 223 12.36 14.79 11.60
C ARG A 223 11.16 14.92 10.69
N LEU A 224 10.00 15.11 11.27
CA LEU A 224 8.76 15.29 10.50
C LEU A 224 8.76 16.61 9.76
N ARG A 225 8.27 16.61 8.55
CA ARG A 225 7.87 17.82 7.85
C ARG A 225 6.51 18.29 8.38
N ARG A 226 6.11 19.50 8.02
CA ARG A 226 4.82 20.07 8.42
C ARG A 226 3.66 19.26 7.82
N PHE A 227 2.61 19.01 8.61
CA PHE A 227 1.41 18.25 8.23
C PHE A 227 0.36 19.12 7.48
N GLY A 228 0.80 19.92 6.54
CA GLY A 228 -0.07 20.77 5.73
C GLY A 228 -0.94 21.73 6.56
N ARG A 229 -2.24 21.80 6.24
CA ARG A 229 -3.23 22.67 6.92
C ARG A 229 -4.24 21.88 7.75
N GLY A 230 -3.93 20.65 8.15
CA GLY A 230 -4.83 19.83 8.97
C GLY A 230 -6.03 19.23 8.22
N GLY A 231 -6.02 19.19 6.88
CA GLY A 231 -7.16 18.67 6.11
C GLY A 231 -7.57 17.24 6.46
N PHE A 232 -6.62 16.40 6.88
CA PHE A 232 -6.89 15.05 7.36
C PHE A 232 -7.70 15.05 8.66
N VAL A 233 -7.44 16.00 9.58
CA VAL A 233 -8.21 16.19 10.84
C VAL A 233 -9.63 16.61 10.53
N ALA A 234 -9.80 17.62 9.65
CA ALA A 234 -11.13 18.08 9.25
C ALA A 234 -11.95 16.94 8.62
N THR A 235 -11.32 16.08 7.81
CA THR A 235 -11.97 14.89 7.24
C THR A 235 -12.34 13.89 8.33
N ALA A 236 -11.44 13.61 9.28
CA ALA A 236 -11.70 12.70 10.39
C ALA A 236 -12.88 13.17 11.27
N ILE A 237 -12.95 14.47 11.63
CA ILE A 237 -14.06 15.06 12.39
C ILE A 237 -15.38 14.88 11.61
N ARG A 238 -15.44 15.30 10.33
CA ARG A 238 -16.66 15.19 9.52
C ARG A 238 -17.12 13.74 9.33
N SER A 239 -16.19 12.80 9.23
CA SER A 239 -16.49 11.36 9.09
C SER A 239 -16.66 10.65 10.43
N ARG A 240 -16.51 11.36 11.56
CA ARG A 240 -16.56 10.79 12.92
C ARG A 240 -15.64 9.57 13.05
N ALA A 241 -14.41 9.69 12.56
CA ALA A 241 -13.41 8.64 12.58
C ALA A 241 -12.31 8.99 13.60
N PRO A 242 -11.99 8.10 14.56
CA PRO A 242 -10.83 8.32 15.42
C PRO A 242 -9.55 8.39 14.60
N ILE A 243 -8.59 9.21 15.02
CA ILE A 243 -7.27 9.29 14.43
C ILE A 243 -6.33 8.41 15.24
N ILE A 244 -5.61 7.52 14.56
CA ILE A 244 -4.58 6.67 15.17
C ILE A 244 -3.23 7.13 14.61
N PRO A 245 -2.41 7.83 15.41
CA PRO A 245 -1.05 8.19 15.02
C PRO A 245 -0.19 6.92 14.90
N VAL A 246 0.65 6.86 13.87
CA VAL A 246 1.55 5.71 13.62
C VAL A 246 2.96 6.21 13.38
N SER A 247 3.90 5.75 14.21
CA SER A 247 5.32 6.06 14.07
C SER A 247 6.05 4.93 13.37
N VAL A 248 6.79 5.25 12.30
CA VAL A 248 7.62 4.31 11.54
C VAL A 248 9.07 4.73 11.62
N VAL A 249 9.92 3.81 12.05
CA VAL A 249 11.39 3.95 12.06
C VAL A 249 11.98 2.83 11.23
N GLY A 250 12.99 3.12 10.43
CA GLY A 250 13.65 2.15 9.54
C GLY A 250 13.41 2.42 8.05
N SER A 251 12.31 3.06 7.70
CA SER A 251 11.99 3.40 6.30
C SER A 251 12.93 4.45 5.70
N GLU A 252 13.50 5.33 6.50
CA GLU A 252 14.40 6.39 6.04
C GLU A 252 15.78 5.87 5.61
N GLU A 253 16.18 4.67 6.10
CA GLU A 253 17.46 4.07 5.81
C GLU A 253 17.47 3.12 4.61
N ILE A 254 16.30 2.77 4.07
CA ILE A 254 16.23 1.83 2.93
C ILE A 254 16.81 2.43 1.64
N TYR A 255 16.68 3.76 1.49
CA TYR A 255 17.24 4.53 0.38
C TYR A 255 17.82 5.86 0.90
N PRO A 256 19.06 5.87 1.44
CA PRO A 256 19.66 7.09 1.98
C PRO A 256 19.83 8.15 0.88
N MET A 257 18.87 9.07 0.75
CA MET A 257 18.92 10.12 -0.26
C MET A 257 19.93 11.19 0.11
N VAL A 258 21.04 11.26 -0.63
CA VAL A 258 22.15 12.20 -0.39
C VAL A 258 21.99 13.48 -1.22
N ALA A 259 21.28 13.41 -2.34
CA ALA A 259 20.98 14.58 -3.18
C ALA A 259 19.66 14.40 -3.93
N ASP A 260 19.09 15.52 -4.39
CA ASP A 260 17.95 15.59 -5.31
C ASP A 260 18.40 16.31 -6.58
N LEU A 261 18.29 15.61 -7.73
CA LEU A 261 18.55 16.21 -9.04
C LEU A 261 17.27 16.87 -9.58
N ALA A 262 16.90 17.99 -8.97
CA ALA A 262 15.68 18.74 -9.32
C ALA A 262 15.52 19.09 -10.81
N PRO A 263 16.58 19.38 -11.62
CA PRO A 263 16.44 19.57 -13.07
C PRO A 263 15.97 18.29 -13.78
N VAL A 264 16.49 17.13 -13.39
CA VAL A 264 16.11 15.82 -13.93
C VAL A 264 14.68 15.48 -13.52
N ALA A 265 14.34 15.71 -12.25
CA ALA A 265 12.98 15.51 -11.76
C ALA A 265 11.96 16.31 -12.57
N ARG A 266 12.24 17.60 -12.82
CA ARG A 266 11.36 18.48 -13.61
C ARG A 266 11.19 18.02 -15.05
N PHE A 267 12.27 17.52 -15.67
CA PHE A 267 12.21 17.00 -17.05
C PHE A 267 11.26 15.80 -17.15
N PHE A 268 11.24 14.91 -16.13
CA PHE A 268 10.34 13.74 -16.09
C PHE A 268 8.99 14.00 -15.42
N GLY A 269 8.68 15.22 -14.97
CA GLY A 269 7.45 15.54 -14.24
C GLY A 269 7.38 14.89 -12.86
N LEU A 270 8.53 14.54 -12.27
CA LEU A 270 8.63 13.92 -10.95
C LEU A 270 8.78 14.98 -9.84
N PRO A 271 8.31 14.71 -8.61
CA PRO A 271 8.44 15.66 -7.50
C PRO A 271 9.89 15.81 -7.02
N TYR A 272 10.70 14.80 -7.19
CA TYR A 272 12.15 14.75 -6.93
C TYR A 272 12.78 13.63 -7.76
N PHE A 273 14.09 13.72 -7.99
CA PHE A 273 14.89 12.63 -8.57
C PHE A 273 16.00 12.28 -7.57
N PRO A 274 15.83 11.15 -6.84
CA PRO A 274 16.70 10.82 -5.73
C PRO A 274 18.08 10.37 -6.21
N VAL A 275 19.12 10.80 -5.52
CA VAL A 275 20.46 10.21 -5.62
C VAL A 275 20.76 9.55 -4.29
N THR A 276 21.06 8.25 -4.35
CA THR A 276 21.49 7.44 -3.21
C THR A 276 22.91 6.92 -3.45
N PRO A 277 23.57 6.29 -2.49
CA PRO A 277 24.86 5.64 -2.72
C PRO A 277 24.84 4.60 -3.85
N PHE A 278 23.67 4.05 -4.17
CA PHE A 278 23.52 2.98 -5.18
C PHE A 278 22.75 3.41 -6.41
N TRP A 279 21.73 4.25 -6.30
CA TRP A 279 20.96 4.79 -7.40
C TRP A 279 21.42 6.21 -7.76
N PRO A 280 21.63 6.57 -9.05
CA PRO A 280 21.39 5.77 -10.26
C PRO A 280 22.56 4.87 -10.71
N TRP A 281 23.67 4.83 -9.99
CA TRP A 281 24.95 4.24 -10.41
C TRP A 281 24.86 2.76 -10.75
N LEU A 282 24.08 1.99 -9.99
CA LEU A 282 23.86 0.57 -10.21
C LEU A 282 22.55 0.28 -11.00
N GLY A 283 21.94 1.30 -11.62
CA GLY A 283 20.68 1.14 -12.33
C GLY A 283 19.62 0.46 -11.48
N ALA A 284 18.90 -0.55 -12.01
CA ALA A 284 17.84 -1.25 -11.29
C ALA A 284 18.30 -1.92 -9.97
N LEU A 285 19.54 -2.34 -9.86
CA LEU A 285 20.08 -2.89 -8.60
C LEU A 285 20.15 -1.84 -7.51
N GLY A 286 20.33 -0.56 -7.86
CA GLY A 286 20.30 0.56 -6.91
C GLY A 286 18.91 0.84 -6.32
N MET A 287 17.86 0.24 -6.88
CA MET A 287 16.50 0.31 -6.38
C MET A 287 16.15 -0.82 -5.38
N ILE A 288 17.07 -1.75 -5.12
CA ILE A 288 16.90 -2.74 -4.05
C ILE A 288 17.02 -2.00 -2.71
N PRO A 289 15.97 -2.03 -1.85
CA PRO A 289 16.01 -1.34 -0.57
C PRO A 289 17.03 -1.96 0.37
N LEU A 290 17.66 -1.18 1.22
CA LEU A 290 18.60 -1.71 2.24
C LEU A 290 17.84 -2.47 3.35
N PRO A 291 18.45 -3.50 3.96
CA PRO A 291 17.82 -4.36 4.96
C PRO A 291 17.85 -3.72 6.37
N SER A 292 17.37 -2.48 6.50
CA SER A 292 17.28 -1.81 7.79
C SER A 292 16.31 -2.52 8.74
N LYS A 293 16.55 -2.42 10.03
CA LYS A 293 15.64 -2.89 11.09
C LYS A 293 14.51 -1.89 11.26
N TRP A 294 13.24 -2.35 11.21
CA TRP A 294 12.08 -1.47 11.35
C TRP A 294 11.37 -1.61 12.68
N ARG A 295 10.74 -0.52 13.09
CA ARG A 295 9.77 -0.48 14.19
C ARG A 295 8.56 0.31 13.75
N ILE A 296 7.36 -0.24 13.98
CA ILE A 296 6.07 0.40 13.71
C ILE A 296 5.30 0.44 15.03
N GLN A 297 4.89 1.63 15.44
CA GLN A 297 4.09 1.82 16.65
C GLN A 297 2.78 2.50 16.31
N PHE A 298 1.68 1.85 16.66
CA PHE A 298 0.35 2.43 16.63
C PHE A 298 0.06 3.05 18.01
N HIS A 299 -0.14 4.36 18.06
CA HIS A 299 -0.39 5.08 19.31
C HIS A 299 -1.86 5.01 19.70
N ALA A 300 -2.16 5.44 20.93
CA ALA A 300 -3.55 5.56 21.40
C ALA A 300 -4.38 6.44 20.44
N PRO A 301 -5.66 6.09 20.22
CA PRO A 301 -6.53 6.87 19.36
C PRO A 301 -6.76 8.28 19.92
N ILE A 302 -6.73 9.27 19.03
CA ILE A 302 -7.20 10.63 19.31
C ILE A 302 -8.66 10.71 18.88
N HIS A 303 -9.53 10.89 19.85
CA HIS A 303 -11.00 10.79 19.70
C HIS A 303 -11.61 12.08 19.16
N VAL A 304 -11.36 12.38 17.88
CA VAL A 304 -11.90 13.57 17.19
C VAL A 304 -13.40 13.44 16.89
N GLU A 305 -13.94 12.24 16.92
CA GLU A 305 -15.36 11.95 16.73
C GLU A 305 -16.25 12.49 17.87
N ALA A 306 -15.66 12.87 19.00
CA ALA A 306 -16.35 13.56 20.08
C ALA A 306 -16.76 15.01 19.72
N HIS A 307 -16.08 15.59 18.71
CA HIS A 307 -16.43 16.92 18.20
C HIS A 307 -17.59 16.85 17.22
N PRO A 308 -18.48 17.87 17.20
CA PRO A 308 -19.52 17.94 16.18
C PRO A 308 -18.89 18.19 14.79
N PRO A 309 -19.52 17.73 13.68
CA PRO A 309 -18.96 17.85 12.33
C PRO A 309 -18.57 19.27 11.92
N GLU A 310 -19.30 20.29 12.42
CA GLU A 310 -19.07 21.71 12.17
C GLU A 310 -17.74 22.20 12.78
N ALA A 311 -17.23 21.51 13.80
CA ALA A 311 -15.92 21.81 14.40
C ALA A 311 -14.76 21.66 13.39
N ALA A 312 -14.96 20.91 12.31
CA ALA A 312 -14.02 20.80 11.20
C ALA A 312 -13.78 22.15 10.47
N ASP A 313 -14.66 23.13 10.63
CA ASP A 313 -14.51 24.46 10.03
C ASP A 313 -13.73 25.42 10.97
N ASN A 314 -13.50 25.00 12.22
CA ASN A 314 -12.65 25.74 13.16
C ASN A 314 -11.18 25.45 12.89
N GLN A 315 -10.54 26.32 12.11
CA GLN A 315 -9.15 26.15 11.68
C GLN A 315 -8.16 26.07 12.86
N ASN A 316 -8.44 26.79 13.96
CA ASN A 316 -7.57 26.75 15.15
C ASN A 316 -7.62 25.37 15.83
N LEU A 317 -8.81 24.80 16.00
CA LEU A 317 -8.98 23.46 16.55
C LEU A 317 -8.33 22.40 15.63
N VAL A 318 -8.60 22.49 14.32
CA VAL A 318 -8.03 21.56 13.33
C VAL A 318 -6.51 21.59 13.33
N MET A 319 -5.91 22.78 13.47
CA MET A 319 -4.44 22.91 13.54
C MET A 319 -3.88 22.39 14.85
N ALA A 320 -4.54 22.67 15.99
CA ALA A 320 -4.12 22.16 17.30
C ALA A 320 -4.11 20.62 17.33
N LEU A 321 -5.19 19.99 16.82
CA LEU A 321 -5.26 18.52 16.71
C LEU A 321 -4.22 17.95 15.70
N ALA A 322 -3.95 18.66 14.61
CA ALA A 322 -2.93 18.24 13.65
C ALA A 322 -1.51 18.30 14.24
N ASP A 323 -1.24 19.30 15.07
CA ASP A 323 0.04 19.43 15.79
C ASP A 323 0.15 18.36 16.89
N GLU A 324 -0.93 18.04 17.62
CA GLU A 324 -0.98 16.93 18.59
C GLU A 324 -0.63 15.59 17.93
N VAL A 325 -1.28 15.27 16.81
CA VAL A 325 -0.98 14.06 16.03
C VAL A 325 0.47 14.03 15.58
N ARG A 326 0.98 15.16 15.07
CA ARG A 326 2.37 15.28 14.61
C ARG A 326 3.36 15.09 15.75
N ASP A 327 3.13 15.69 16.89
CA ASP A 327 4.02 15.63 18.04
C ASP A 327 4.02 14.24 18.67
N THR A 328 2.86 13.56 18.71
CA THR A 328 2.74 12.15 19.11
C THR A 328 3.61 11.26 18.19
N ILE A 329 3.53 11.42 16.87
CA ILE A 329 4.33 10.66 15.92
C ILE A 329 5.82 11.00 16.09
N GLN A 330 6.17 12.27 16.23
CA GLN A 330 7.58 12.69 16.39
C GLN A 330 8.19 12.13 17.66
N GLN A 331 7.45 12.15 18.77
CA GLN A 331 7.90 11.56 20.03
C GLN A 331 8.05 10.04 19.89
N GLY A 332 7.07 9.37 19.27
CA GLY A 332 7.14 7.93 19.01
C GLY A 332 8.33 7.53 18.15
N ILE A 333 8.70 8.33 17.14
CA ILE A 333 9.92 8.11 16.36
C ILE A 333 11.16 8.13 17.29
N TYR A 334 11.29 9.14 18.15
CA TYR A 334 12.44 9.24 19.05
C TYR A 334 12.51 8.09 20.06
N ASP A 335 11.37 7.66 20.60
CA ASP A 335 11.32 6.56 21.55
C ASP A 335 11.64 5.21 20.88
N ASN A 336 11.15 4.97 19.67
CA ASN A 336 11.50 3.80 18.90
C ASN A 336 12.98 3.78 18.47
N LEU A 337 13.59 4.92 18.22
CA LEU A 337 15.02 5.02 17.94
C LEU A 337 15.87 4.61 19.17
N LYS A 338 15.45 4.98 20.38
CA LYS A 338 16.14 4.57 21.63
C LYS A 338 16.07 3.06 21.85
N LEU A 339 14.97 2.42 21.46
CA LEU A 339 14.75 0.99 21.60
C LEU A 339 15.46 0.16 20.53
N ARG A 340 15.79 0.75 19.39
CA ARG A 340 16.45 0.08 18.27
C ARG A 340 17.95 -0.05 18.52
N ARG A 341 18.48 -1.27 18.58
CA ARG A 341 19.90 -1.55 18.86
C ARG A 341 20.85 -1.06 17.76
N GLY A 342 20.37 -0.94 16.52
CA GLY A 342 21.15 -0.49 15.37
C GLY A 342 20.32 -0.39 14.11
N VAL A 343 20.90 0.15 13.02
CA VAL A 343 20.20 0.31 11.75
C VAL A 343 19.96 -1.04 11.08
N PHE A 344 20.87 -1.98 11.20
CA PHE A 344 20.85 -3.27 10.50
C PHE A 344 20.79 -4.47 11.45
N LEU A 345 20.63 -4.24 12.77
CA LEU A 345 20.64 -5.28 13.82
C LEU A 345 19.26 -5.46 14.44
#